data_f886cbc72c7862dc8518bca41f262111
#
_entry.id   f886cbc72c7862dc8518bca41f262111
#
_cell.length_a   1.000
_cell.length_b   1.000
_cell.length_c   1.000
_cell.angle_alpha   90.00
_cell.angle_beta   90.00
_cell.angle_gamma   90.00
#
_symmetry.space_group_name_H-M   'P 1'
#
loop_
_entity.id
_entity.type
_entity.pdbx_description
1 polymer ?
#
loop_
_entity_poly.entity_id
_entity_poly.type
_entity_poly.pdbx_seq_one_letter_code
_entity_poly.pdbx_strand_id
1 'polypeptide(L)'
;MELAIDPTCLVVAGDSAGGTLAAVVCQSAKGSDFKIALQVLLCPATDIAADNQSRREFAEGYFLEGPLISWAGAHYLPLGVDKNDPRLSPLRAPSLSGLPPAHIHTAGFDILREEGKAYADALERAGVKVRHVCHEHMIHHFYAMGGAIPYARTALKAMGADIKAALSPV
;
A
#
# COMPACT_ATOMS: atom_id res chain seq x y z
N MET A 1 -15.69 9.67 -26.39
CA MET A 1 -15.20 10.82 -25.56
C MET A 1 -13.76 10.51 -25.23
N GLU A 2 -12.85 11.26 -25.78
CA GLU A 2 -11.42 11.12 -25.50
C GLU A 2 -11.14 11.82 -24.15
N LEU A 3 -10.58 11.10 -23.18
CA LEU A 3 -10.22 11.67 -21.89
C LEU A 3 -8.93 12.48 -22.09
N ALA A 4 -8.94 13.77 -21.77
CA ALA A 4 -7.74 14.60 -21.73
C ALA A 4 -6.89 14.20 -20.50
N ILE A 5 -6.07 13.15 -20.65
CA ILE A 5 -5.19 12.63 -19.61
C ILE A 5 -3.77 13.09 -19.91
N ASP A 6 -3.08 13.62 -18.91
CA ASP A 6 -1.64 13.82 -18.98
C ASP A 6 -0.93 12.48 -18.67
N PRO A 7 -0.31 11.82 -19.67
CA PRO A 7 0.34 10.53 -19.46
C PRO A 7 1.60 10.61 -18.60
N THR A 8 2.09 11.81 -18.30
CA THR A 8 3.26 12.02 -17.43
C THR A 8 2.89 12.12 -15.95
N CYS A 9 1.60 12.25 -15.64
CA CYS A 9 1.07 12.41 -14.29
C CYS A 9 0.19 11.24 -13.83
N LEU A 10 0.49 10.02 -14.28
CA LEU A 10 -0.25 8.83 -13.84
C LEU A 10 0.09 8.47 -12.40
N VAL A 11 -0.94 8.35 -11.57
CA VAL A 11 -0.83 7.86 -10.20
C VAL A 11 -1.53 6.52 -10.07
N VAL A 12 -0.88 5.56 -9.47
CA VAL A 12 -1.51 4.28 -9.08
C VAL A 12 -1.73 4.30 -7.58
N ALA A 13 -2.97 4.09 -7.16
CA ALA A 13 -3.33 4.12 -5.75
C ALA A 13 -4.16 2.89 -5.36
N GLY A 14 -4.02 2.44 -4.13
CA GLY A 14 -4.80 1.34 -3.60
C GLY A 14 -4.74 1.22 -2.09
N ASP A 15 -5.78 0.64 -1.50
CA ASP A 15 -5.87 0.36 -0.08
C ASP A 15 -5.89 -1.14 0.18
N SER A 16 -5.31 -1.58 1.28
CA SER A 16 -5.31 -2.98 1.72
C SER A 16 -4.80 -3.91 0.60
N ALA A 17 -5.59 -4.87 0.16
CA ALA A 17 -5.31 -5.70 -1.01
C ALA A 17 -5.17 -4.88 -2.30
N GLY A 18 -5.89 -3.76 -2.44
CA GLY A 18 -5.68 -2.80 -3.53
C GLY A 18 -4.30 -2.16 -3.49
N GLY A 19 -3.71 -1.97 -2.31
CA GLY A 19 -2.32 -1.56 -2.14
C GLY A 19 -1.33 -2.59 -2.68
N THR A 20 -1.61 -3.90 -2.48
CA THR A 20 -0.86 -4.98 -3.13
C THR A 20 -0.91 -4.84 -4.64
N LEU A 21 -2.13 -4.70 -5.20
CA LEU A 21 -2.31 -4.57 -6.65
C LEU A 21 -1.60 -3.33 -7.20
N ALA A 22 -1.68 -2.18 -6.51
CA ALA A 22 -0.99 -0.96 -6.90
C ALA A 22 0.53 -1.14 -6.94
N ALA A 23 1.11 -1.77 -5.91
CA ALA A 23 2.54 -2.07 -5.86
C ALA A 23 2.97 -3.02 -6.99
N VAL A 24 2.18 -4.08 -7.25
CA VAL A 24 2.44 -5.05 -8.33
C VAL A 24 2.34 -4.38 -9.71
N VAL A 25 1.37 -3.50 -9.92
CA VAL A 25 1.26 -2.72 -11.16
C VAL A 25 2.52 -1.88 -11.38
N CYS A 26 3.01 -1.20 -10.33
CA CYS A 26 4.26 -0.42 -10.41
C CYS A 26 5.47 -1.29 -10.76
N GLN A 27 5.57 -2.50 -10.19
CA GLN A 27 6.63 -3.46 -10.51
C GLN A 27 6.52 -3.96 -11.96
N SER A 28 5.29 -4.27 -12.42
CA SER A 28 5.04 -4.78 -13.77
C SER A 28 5.24 -3.72 -14.85
N ALA A 29 5.00 -2.45 -14.53
CA ALA A 29 5.20 -1.32 -15.45
C ALA A 29 6.68 -0.94 -15.60
N LYS A 30 7.57 -1.49 -14.77
CA LYS A 30 9.01 -1.20 -14.86
C LYS A 30 9.57 -1.63 -16.21
N GLY A 31 10.15 -0.67 -16.93
CA GLY A 31 10.72 -0.91 -18.26
C GLY A 31 9.68 -0.88 -19.40
N SER A 32 8.42 -0.59 -19.12
CA SER A 32 7.41 -0.31 -20.14
C SER A 32 7.41 1.15 -20.58
N ASP A 33 6.64 1.46 -21.63
CA ASP A 33 6.45 2.84 -22.11
C ASP A 33 5.59 3.68 -21.16
N PHE A 34 4.90 3.06 -20.22
CA PHE A 34 4.08 3.75 -19.21
C PHE A 34 4.94 4.27 -18.06
N LYS A 35 4.83 5.56 -17.79
CA LYS A 35 5.49 6.20 -16.65
C LYS A 35 4.49 6.44 -15.53
N ILE A 36 4.62 5.69 -14.43
CA ILE A 36 3.88 5.97 -13.21
C ILE A 36 4.65 7.03 -12.44
N ALA A 37 4.02 8.18 -12.18
CA ALA A 37 4.62 9.30 -11.49
C ALA A 37 4.66 9.11 -9.97
N LEU A 38 3.69 8.36 -9.42
CA LEU A 38 3.58 8.12 -7.99
C LEU A 38 2.77 6.84 -7.71
N GLN A 39 3.19 6.06 -6.72
CA GLN A 39 2.37 5.04 -6.08
C GLN A 39 1.88 5.51 -4.72
N VAL A 40 0.58 5.33 -4.43
CA VAL A 40 -0.04 5.69 -3.15
C VAL A 40 -0.67 4.46 -2.53
N LEU A 41 -0.14 4.02 -1.39
CA LEU A 41 -0.52 2.77 -0.76
C LEU A 41 -1.09 3.06 0.63
N LEU A 42 -2.35 2.68 0.85
CA LEU A 42 -3.06 2.89 2.11
C LEU A 42 -3.21 1.57 2.84
N CYS A 43 -2.64 1.43 4.03
CA CYS A 43 -2.63 0.19 4.81
C CYS A 43 -2.37 -1.06 3.95
N PRO A 44 -1.31 -1.08 3.11
CA PRO A 44 -1.16 -2.10 2.07
C PRO A 44 -0.80 -3.47 2.65
N ALA A 45 -1.36 -4.53 2.05
CA ALA A 45 -0.89 -5.90 2.25
C ALA A 45 0.29 -6.17 1.31
N THR A 46 1.52 -6.12 1.81
CA THR A 46 2.71 -6.22 0.97
C THR A 46 3.47 -7.54 1.10
N ASP A 47 3.08 -8.38 2.05
CA ASP A 47 3.68 -9.68 2.29
C ASP A 47 2.66 -10.67 2.89
N ILE A 48 1.99 -11.45 2.06
CA ILE A 48 1.01 -12.44 2.53
C ILE A 48 1.65 -13.61 3.28
N ALA A 49 2.97 -13.79 3.18
CA ALA A 49 3.73 -14.79 3.91
C ALA A 49 4.29 -14.26 5.24
N ALA A 50 4.02 -12.99 5.60
CA ALA A 50 4.57 -12.38 6.79
C ALA A 50 4.11 -13.10 8.07
N ASP A 51 5.06 -13.28 8.98
CA ASP A 51 4.82 -13.64 10.38
C ASP A 51 5.57 -12.61 11.25
N ASN A 52 4.90 -11.50 11.54
CA ASN A 52 5.46 -10.36 12.26
C ASN A 52 4.65 -10.04 13.52
N GLN A 53 5.13 -9.07 14.30
CA GLN A 53 4.50 -8.72 15.58
C GLN A 53 3.09 -8.17 15.36
N SER A 54 2.86 -7.26 14.39
CA SER A 54 1.53 -6.68 14.17
C SER A 54 0.50 -7.74 13.77
N ARG A 55 0.90 -8.78 13.03
CA ARG A 55 0.03 -9.91 12.68
C ARG A 55 -0.39 -10.74 13.89
N ARG A 56 0.41 -10.77 14.94
CA ARG A 56 0.08 -11.47 16.21
C ARG A 56 -0.68 -10.56 17.17
N GLU A 57 -0.22 -9.30 17.30
CA GLU A 57 -0.73 -8.35 18.29
C GLU A 57 -2.12 -7.83 17.94
N PHE A 58 -2.40 -7.61 16.66
CA PHE A 58 -3.67 -7.05 16.18
C PHE A 58 -4.54 -8.07 15.44
N ALA A 59 -4.33 -9.36 15.71
CA ALA A 59 -5.08 -10.45 15.08
C ALA A 59 -6.58 -10.44 15.41
N GLU A 60 -6.98 -9.86 16.54
CA GLU A 60 -8.37 -9.83 17.03
C GLU A 60 -8.69 -8.48 17.68
N GLY A 61 -9.91 -7.98 17.51
CA GLY A 61 -10.43 -6.78 18.18
C GLY A 61 -10.09 -5.45 17.52
N TYR A 62 -9.40 -5.45 16.36
CA TYR A 62 -8.92 -4.23 15.69
C TYR A 62 -9.46 -4.06 14.26
N PHE A 63 -10.72 -4.39 14.03
CA PHE A 63 -11.46 -4.24 12.76
C PHE A 63 -11.03 -5.24 11.68
N LEU A 64 -9.79 -5.21 11.17
CA LEU A 64 -9.28 -6.22 10.27
C LEU A 64 -8.64 -7.34 11.11
N GLU A 65 -9.28 -8.50 11.11
CA GLU A 65 -8.89 -9.61 11.96
C GLU A 65 -8.25 -10.77 11.17
N GLY A 66 -7.41 -11.55 11.86
CA GLY A 66 -6.72 -12.71 11.30
C GLY A 66 -7.64 -13.73 10.66
N PRO A 67 -8.79 -14.11 11.28
CA PRO A 67 -9.77 -15.00 10.66
C PRO A 67 -10.32 -14.51 9.33
N LEU A 68 -10.57 -13.20 9.18
CA LEU A 68 -11.04 -12.60 7.93
C LEU A 68 -9.96 -12.66 6.85
N ILE A 69 -8.70 -12.36 7.20
CA ILE A 69 -7.56 -12.47 6.27
C ILE A 69 -7.40 -13.91 5.80
N SER A 70 -7.52 -14.87 6.72
CA SER A 70 -7.42 -16.31 6.41
C SER A 70 -8.54 -16.75 5.48
N TRP A 71 -9.77 -16.33 5.76
CA TRP A 71 -10.94 -16.61 4.91
C TRP A 71 -10.78 -16.02 3.51
N ALA A 72 -10.40 -14.74 3.42
CA ALA A 72 -10.16 -14.07 2.13
C ALA A 72 -9.04 -14.77 1.33
N GLY A 73 -7.94 -15.14 2.00
CA GLY A 73 -6.85 -15.89 1.40
C GLY A 73 -7.29 -17.24 0.85
N ALA A 74 -8.12 -17.97 1.58
CA ALA A 74 -8.65 -19.29 1.12
C ALA A 74 -9.52 -19.19 -0.14
N HIS A 75 -10.15 -18.02 -0.38
CA HIS A 75 -10.98 -17.79 -1.58
C HIS A 75 -10.22 -17.15 -2.74
N TYR A 76 -9.20 -16.38 -2.42
CA TYR A 76 -8.42 -15.62 -3.43
C TYR A 76 -7.25 -16.42 -3.99
N LEU A 77 -6.58 -17.23 -3.15
CA LEU A 77 -5.34 -17.91 -3.51
C LEU A 77 -5.61 -19.32 -4.03
N PRO A 78 -5.04 -19.72 -5.17
CA PRO A 78 -5.05 -21.10 -5.61
C PRO A 78 -4.37 -22.04 -4.58
N LEU A 79 -4.80 -23.28 -4.52
CA LEU A 79 -4.16 -24.28 -3.68
C LEU A 79 -2.69 -24.46 -4.09
N GLY A 80 -1.80 -24.45 -3.08
CA GLY A 80 -0.37 -24.68 -3.30
C GLY A 80 0.38 -23.50 -3.93
N VAL A 81 -0.26 -22.31 -4.03
CA VAL A 81 0.43 -21.13 -4.54
C VAL A 81 1.62 -20.74 -3.63
N ASP A 82 2.72 -20.35 -4.24
CA ASP A 82 3.85 -19.80 -3.49
C ASP A 82 3.51 -18.39 -2.96
N LYS A 83 3.36 -18.27 -1.65
CA LYS A 83 3.08 -17.01 -0.98
C LYS A 83 4.23 -16.00 -1.08
N ASN A 84 5.43 -16.44 -1.48
CA ASN A 84 6.58 -15.56 -1.73
C ASN A 84 6.58 -14.97 -3.15
N ASP A 85 5.65 -15.38 -4.01
CA ASP A 85 5.51 -14.80 -5.34
C ASP A 85 5.34 -13.27 -5.24
N PRO A 86 6.19 -12.45 -5.90
CA PRO A 86 6.09 -10.99 -5.84
C PRO A 86 4.74 -10.43 -6.28
N ARG A 87 3.96 -11.17 -7.06
CA ARG A 87 2.60 -10.80 -7.46
C ARG A 87 1.60 -10.88 -6.30
N LEU A 88 1.94 -11.62 -5.24
CA LEU A 88 1.16 -11.75 -4.01
C LEU A 88 1.83 -11.03 -2.83
N SER A 89 3.15 -10.98 -2.83
CA SER A 89 3.99 -10.38 -1.79
C SER A 89 5.00 -9.41 -2.43
N PRO A 90 4.57 -8.20 -2.84
CA PRO A 90 5.44 -7.25 -3.54
C PRO A 90 6.70 -6.86 -2.76
N LEU A 91 6.70 -6.98 -1.44
CA LEU A 91 7.88 -6.82 -0.60
C LEU A 91 8.99 -7.83 -0.93
N ARG A 92 8.64 -9.01 -1.45
CA ARG A 92 9.57 -10.10 -1.78
C ARG A 92 10.09 -10.06 -3.21
N ALA A 93 9.82 -8.98 -3.94
CA ALA A 93 10.37 -8.79 -5.27
C ALA A 93 11.90 -8.79 -5.26
N PRO A 94 12.56 -9.42 -6.25
CA PRO A 94 14.03 -9.49 -6.32
C PRO A 94 14.70 -8.12 -6.35
N SER A 95 14.01 -7.09 -6.85
CA SER A 95 14.50 -5.72 -6.90
C SER A 95 13.37 -4.71 -6.93
N LEU A 96 13.43 -3.75 -6.02
CA LEU A 96 12.53 -2.59 -5.96
C LEU A 96 13.16 -1.33 -6.57
N SER A 97 14.40 -1.42 -7.07
CA SER A 97 15.10 -0.29 -7.68
C SER A 97 14.37 0.21 -8.93
N GLY A 98 14.32 1.53 -9.10
CA GLY A 98 13.72 2.18 -10.27
C GLY A 98 12.19 2.17 -10.28
N LEU A 99 11.54 1.80 -9.17
CA LEU A 99 10.10 1.97 -9.00
C LEU A 99 9.74 3.46 -8.81
N PRO A 100 8.50 3.86 -9.10
CA PRO A 100 8.06 5.24 -8.91
C PRO A 100 8.12 5.65 -7.44
N PRO A 101 8.26 6.95 -7.14
CA PRO A 101 8.11 7.48 -5.79
C PRO A 101 6.88 6.91 -5.10
N ALA A 102 6.94 6.75 -3.77
CA ALA A 102 5.88 6.10 -3.01
C ALA A 102 5.41 6.97 -1.85
N HIS A 103 4.08 7.12 -1.71
CA HIS A 103 3.43 7.56 -0.49
C HIS A 103 2.75 6.37 0.17
N ILE A 104 3.22 6.00 1.34
CA ILE A 104 2.73 4.82 2.07
C ILE A 104 2.15 5.28 3.41
N HIS A 105 0.91 4.93 3.66
CA HIS A 105 0.20 5.24 4.89
C HIS A 105 -0.15 3.94 5.61
N THR A 106 0.24 3.83 6.88
CA THR A 106 -0.09 2.70 7.74
C THR A 106 -0.93 3.17 8.93
N ALA A 107 -1.63 2.28 9.58
CA ALA A 107 -2.36 2.57 10.81
C ALA A 107 -1.68 1.89 12.01
N GLY A 108 -1.71 2.55 13.18
CA GLY A 108 -1.01 2.07 14.37
C GLY A 108 -1.56 0.75 14.90
N PHE A 109 -2.89 0.59 14.88
CA PHE A 109 -3.60 -0.62 15.31
C PHE A 109 -4.07 -1.42 14.10
N ASP A 110 -3.11 -1.85 13.25
CA ASP A 110 -3.40 -2.57 12.02
C ASP A 110 -2.52 -3.83 11.92
N ILE A 111 -3.14 -4.95 11.69
CA ILE A 111 -2.49 -6.24 11.47
C ILE A 111 -1.47 -6.20 10.30
N LEU A 112 -1.63 -5.28 9.34
CA LEU A 112 -0.75 -5.07 8.18
C LEU A 112 0.31 -3.98 8.40
N ARG A 113 0.38 -3.35 9.58
CA ARG A 113 1.27 -2.21 9.87
C ARG A 113 2.73 -2.47 9.52
N GLU A 114 3.27 -3.58 10.00
CA GLU A 114 4.71 -3.85 9.86
C GLU A 114 5.10 -4.21 8.43
N GLU A 115 4.27 -4.92 7.70
CA GLU A 115 4.59 -5.24 6.30
C GLU A 115 4.51 -4.00 5.41
N GLY A 116 3.57 -3.08 5.66
CA GLY A 116 3.50 -1.78 4.99
C GLY A 116 4.73 -0.93 5.26
N LYS A 117 5.18 -0.86 6.53
CA LYS A 117 6.44 -0.20 6.90
C LYS A 117 7.65 -0.88 6.27
N ALA A 118 7.73 -2.20 6.31
CA ALA A 118 8.85 -2.94 5.73
C ALA A 118 8.97 -2.70 4.22
N TYR A 119 7.85 -2.54 3.51
CA TYR A 119 7.86 -2.20 2.10
C TYR A 119 8.39 -0.78 1.86
N ALA A 120 7.98 0.19 2.69
CA ALA A 120 8.53 1.55 2.66
C ALA A 120 10.05 1.55 2.84
N ASP A 121 10.54 0.86 3.88
CA ASP A 121 11.98 0.75 4.18
C ASP A 121 12.75 0.04 3.04
N ALA A 122 12.13 -0.97 2.41
CA ALA A 122 12.75 -1.68 1.29
C ALA A 122 12.85 -0.82 0.03
N LEU A 123 11.84 -0.01 -0.26
CA LEU A 123 11.87 0.97 -1.34
C LEU A 123 12.95 2.03 -1.11
N GLU A 124 13.07 2.58 0.09
CA GLU A 124 14.12 3.55 0.45
C GLU A 124 15.50 2.95 0.27
N ARG A 125 15.75 1.72 0.77
CA ARG A 125 17.02 1.02 0.56
C ARG A 125 17.34 0.78 -0.92
N ALA A 126 16.31 0.66 -1.76
CA ALA A 126 16.45 0.52 -3.21
C ALA A 126 16.63 1.87 -3.95
N GLY A 127 16.74 2.98 -3.22
CA GLY A 127 16.93 4.33 -3.78
C GLY A 127 15.65 4.98 -4.31
N VAL A 128 14.47 4.46 -3.96
CA VAL A 128 13.18 5.06 -4.30
C VAL A 128 12.85 6.16 -3.30
N LYS A 129 12.34 7.30 -3.76
CA LYS A 129 11.85 8.37 -2.89
C LYS A 129 10.55 7.91 -2.21
N VAL A 130 10.56 7.83 -0.88
CA VAL A 130 9.40 7.38 -0.09
C VAL A 130 8.95 8.46 0.89
N ARG A 131 7.63 8.58 1.04
CA ARG A 131 6.99 9.27 2.16
C ARG A 131 6.15 8.23 2.91
N HIS A 132 6.60 7.82 4.08
CA HIS A 132 5.84 6.94 4.98
C HIS A 132 5.22 7.75 6.12
N VAL A 133 3.92 7.52 6.38
CA VAL A 133 3.17 8.12 7.49
C VAL A 133 2.44 7.02 8.23
N CYS A 134 2.78 6.81 9.51
CA CYS A 134 1.99 5.96 10.41
C CYS A 134 0.94 6.81 11.11
N HIS A 135 -0.32 6.44 10.99
CA HIS A 135 -1.44 7.04 11.72
C HIS A 135 -1.63 6.30 13.04
N GLU A 136 -0.83 6.65 14.06
CA GLU A 136 -0.57 5.89 15.30
C GLU A 136 -1.82 5.44 16.06
N HIS A 137 -2.89 6.25 16.04
CA HIS A 137 -4.12 5.97 16.81
C HIS A 137 -5.27 5.44 15.95
N MET A 138 -4.97 4.98 14.73
CA MET A 138 -5.98 4.53 13.79
C MET A 138 -5.93 3.01 13.58
N ILE A 139 -7.07 2.48 13.17
CA ILE A 139 -7.27 1.09 12.75
C ILE A 139 -7.19 0.98 11.24
N HIS A 140 -7.12 -0.26 10.73
CA HIS A 140 -7.20 -0.55 9.29
C HIS A 140 -8.40 0.16 8.64
N HIS A 141 -8.20 0.69 7.43
CA HIS A 141 -9.26 1.32 6.61
C HIS A 141 -9.97 2.54 7.25
N PHE A 142 -9.37 3.17 8.28
CA PHE A 142 -9.98 4.30 9.01
C PHE A 142 -10.38 5.47 8.11
N TYR A 143 -9.65 5.71 7.04
CA TYR A 143 -9.89 6.82 6.10
C TYR A 143 -11.24 6.71 5.38
N ALA A 144 -11.83 5.52 5.25
CA ALA A 144 -13.19 5.34 4.73
C ALA A 144 -14.29 5.63 5.79
N MET A 145 -13.90 5.81 7.06
CA MET A 145 -14.81 5.98 8.18
C MET A 145 -15.03 7.45 8.58
N GLY A 146 -14.92 8.39 7.64
CA GLY A 146 -14.99 9.84 7.91
C GLY A 146 -16.30 10.35 8.52
N GLY A 147 -17.35 9.52 8.58
CA GLY A 147 -18.59 9.79 9.31
C GLY A 147 -18.48 9.49 10.82
N ALA A 148 -17.64 8.53 11.20
CA ALA A 148 -17.45 8.08 12.58
C ALA A 148 -16.11 8.55 13.17
N ILE A 149 -15.07 8.67 12.35
CA ILE A 149 -13.71 9.06 12.75
C ILE A 149 -13.40 10.43 12.13
N PRO A 150 -13.50 11.55 12.87
CA PRO A 150 -13.25 12.88 12.31
C PRO A 150 -11.84 13.05 11.74
N TYR A 151 -10.83 12.40 12.33
CA TYR A 151 -9.45 12.41 11.87
C TYR A 151 -9.28 11.88 10.44
N ALA A 152 -10.13 10.96 10.00
CA ALA A 152 -10.07 10.40 8.65
C ALA A 152 -10.15 11.48 7.56
N ARG A 153 -11.01 12.48 7.75
CA ARG A 153 -11.15 13.62 6.81
C ARG A 153 -9.89 14.47 6.77
N THR A 154 -9.27 14.71 7.93
CA THR A 154 -8.01 15.46 8.05
C THR A 154 -6.88 14.71 7.35
N ALA A 155 -6.77 13.41 7.60
CA ALA A 155 -5.76 12.54 6.97
C ALA A 155 -5.92 12.51 5.44
N LEU A 156 -7.14 12.30 4.93
CA LEU A 156 -7.40 12.31 3.47
C LEU A 156 -7.06 13.66 2.83
N LYS A 157 -7.37 14.78 3.49
CA LYS A 157 -7.02 16.11 3.00
C LYS A 157 -5.50 16.30 2.93
N ALA A 158 -4.78 15.85 3.95
CA ALA A 158 -3.32 15.90 3.98
C ALA A 158 -2.71 15.02 2.88
N MET A 159 -3.20 13.77 2.71
CA MET A 159 -2.77 12.87 1.64
C MET A 159 -2.98 13.52 0.26
N GLY A 160 -4.15 14.12 0.02
CA GLY A 160 -4.44 14.83 -1.24
C GLY A 160 -3.48 16.00 -1.50
N ALA A 161 -3.13 16.78 -0.46
CA ALA A 161 -2.16 17.85 -0.58
C ALA A 161 -0.74 17.31 -0.91
N ASP A 162 -0.33 16.22 -0.27
CA ASP A 162 0.96 15.57 -0.51
C ASP A 162 1.06 15.00 -1.94
N ILE A 163 -0.02 14.36 -2.44
CA ILE A 163 -0.11 13.87 -3.82
C ILE A 163 0.02 15.04 -4.81
N LYS A 164 -0.73 16.13 -4.58
CA LYS A 164 -0.67 17.33 -5.42
C LYS A 164 0.74 17.91 -5.45
N ALA A 165 1.40 18.02 -4.30
CA ALA A 165 2.78 18.53 -4.20
C ALA A 165 3.77 17.64 -4.96
N ALA A 166 3.60 16.30 -4.88
CA ALA A 166 4.48 15.35 -5.56
C ALA A 166 4.36 15.39 -7.10
N LEU A 167 3.20 15.81 -7.62
CA LEU A 167 2.92 15.90 -9.06
C LEU A 167 3.16 17.32 -9.63
N SER A 168 3.42 18.30 -8.78
CA SER A 168 3.69 19.66 -9.26
C SER A 168 5.06 19.72 -9.96
N PRO A 169 5.17 20.36 -11.12
CA PRO A 169 6.47 20.59 -11.77
C PRO A 169 7.42 21.35 -10.82
N VAL A 170 8.68 20.95 -10.81
CA VAL A 170 9.76 21.66 -10.11
C VAL A 170 10.12 22.90 -10.90
#